data_239a4d7beca605cfb9dee16e92879cc9
#
_entry.id   239a4d7beca605cfb9dee16e92879cc9
#
_cell.length_a   1.000
_cell.length_b   1.000
_cell.length_c   1.000
_cell.angle_alpha   90.00
_cell.angle_beta   90.00
_cell.angle_gamma   90.00
#
_symmetry.space_group_name_H-M   'P 1'
#
loop_
_entity.id
_entity.type
_entity.pdbx_description
1 polymer ?
#
loop_
_entity_poly.entity_id
_entity_poly.type
_entity_poly.pdbx_seq_one_letter_code
_entity_poly.pdbx_strand_id
1 'polypeptide(L)'
;EDFELPRRHPDDSSIFLAWTSSAPYTISPTGVVVPGYETETVTLTMEVIQDGYSTFFSKDVEVEPVSFRKLQPQRTIFGYYASYNFTKYTEEQLKCNVINLSFAYVNADFTLDMHALNDSILYGALAARKQGVRVVLSIQGYGDNCKNFSDAAKTEESRAVFISNIVAAVEKYHFDGIDLDWEYPGWFTPGKKDSEADEYNALVKELNEALKAKNPEYLLTAAIPAGSEGHKRFDLAECSKHLDYIHLMTYDLEASSKVYHHTALYSNVGKATATEASVHDSVSIFKLRGVPASKIVIGIAFYGKYTTPESATNGGLGGNSKNSKYTTVTFDSIERIFLSKLNDGVTYYWDDTCKAPYLYDSNNKFFVTYENEKSISEKTKYMRNNGLAGVMIWELGEDSDSGTLIKAVIQNMR
;
A
#
# COMPACT_ATOMS: atom_id res chain seq x y z
N GLU A 1 1.55 -23.87 11.63
CA GLU A 1 0.13 -23.87 11.20
C GLU A 1 -0.73 -23.28 12.31
N ASP A 2 -1.88 -22.66 11.91
CA ASP A 2 -2.89 -22.24 12.89
C ASP A 2 -3.54 -23.46 13.55
N PHE A 3 -4.00 -23.27 14.76
CA PHE A 3 -4.74 -24.30 15.49
C PHE A 3 -5.95 -23.68 16.19
N GLU A 4 -6.97 -24.49 16.38
CA GLU A 4 -8.19 -24.05 17.03
C GLU A 4 -8.02 -24.10 18.55
N LEU A 5 -8.28 -22.99 19.22
CA LEU A 5 -8.38 -22.90 20.68
C LEU A 5 -9.85 -22.88 21.08
N PRO A 6 -10.41 -24.03 21.57
CA PRO A 6 -11.82 -24.13 21.85
C PRO A 6 -12.23 -23.21 23.00
N ARG A 7 -13.40 -22.60 22.91
CA ARG A 7 -13.96 -21.72 23.96
C ARG A 7 -14.88 -22.46 24.92
N ARG A 8 -15.15 -23.74 24.66
CA ARG A 8 -15.94 -24.63 25.50
C ARG A 8 -15.31 -26.01 25.51
N HIS A 9 -15.48 -26.73 26.62
CA HIS A 9 -15.05 -28.12 26.67
C HIS A 9 -15.83 -28.97 25.66
N PRO A 10 -15.18 -29.87 24.90
CA PRO A 10 -15.84 -30.64 23.85
C PRO A 10 -16.97 -31.54 24.33
N ASP A 11 -16.83 -32.12 25.54
CA ASP A 11 -17.78 -33.06 26.10
C ASP A 11 -18.77 -32.41 27.10
N ASP A 12 -18.53 -31.18 27.55
CA ASP A 12 -19.41 -30.45 28.47
C ASP A 12 -19.46 -28.95 28.14
N SER A 13 -20.52 -28.53 27.48
CA SER A 13 -20.67 -27.14 27.05
C SER A 13 -20.91 -26.14 28.19
N SER A 14 -21.12 -26.61 29.43
CA SER A 14 -21.21 -25.73 30.61
C SER A 14 -19.87 -25.23 31.08
N ILE A 15 -18.78 -25.90 30.68
CA ILE A 15 -17.39 -25.52 30.99
C ILE A 15 -16.89 -24.54 29.94
N PHE A 16 -16.52 -23.32 30.36
CA PHE A 16 -15.91 -22.30 29.51
C PHE A 16 -14.39 -22.40 29.55
N LEU A 17 -13.78 -22.13 28.39
CA LEU A 17 -12.32 -22.09 28.22
C LEU A 17 -11.93 -20.70 27.73
N ALA A 18 -11.11 -19.99 28.52
CA ALA A 18 -10.52 -18.72 28.13
C ALA A 18 -9.02 -18.91 27.90
N TRP A 19 -8.50 -18.34 26.82
CA TRP A 19 -7.11 -18.49 26.45
C TRP A 19 -6.36 -17.17 26.51
N THR A 20 -5.17 -17.22 27.05
CA THR A 20 -4.19 -16.12 27.02
C THR A 20 -2.86 -16.61 26.44
N SER A 21 -2.13 -15.70 25.85
CA SER A 21 -0.82 -15.95 25.24
C SER A 21 0.22 -15.00 25.85
N SER A 22 1.41 -15.49 26.15
CA SER A 22 2.52 -14.66 26.59
C SER A 22 3.04 -13.73 25.48
N ALA A 23 2.81 -14.11 24.20
CA ALA A 23 3.13 -13.33 23.01
C ALA A 23 1.95 -13.35 22.03
N PRO A 24 0.91 -12.50 22.23
CA PRO A 24 -0.36 -12.60 21.50
C PRO A 24 -0.24 -12.29 20.02
N TYR A 25 0.83 -11.63 19.57
CA TYR A 25 1.11 -11.39 18.17
C TYR A 25 2.01 -12.44 17.51
N THR A 26 2.52 -13.42 18.30
CA THR A 26 3.16 -14.63 17.80
C THR A 26 2.20 -15.81 17.77
N ILE A 27 1.42 -16.00 18.84
CA ILE A 27 0.26 -16.89 18.86
C ILE A 27 -0.90 -16.13 19.47
N SER A 28 -1.94 -15.88 18.67
CA SER A 28 -3.13 -15.17 19.17
C SER A 28 -3.93 -16.00 20.16
N PRO A 29 -4.77 -15.39 21.02
CA PRO A 29 -5.72 -16.11 21.88
C PRO A 29 -6.78 -16.93 21.12
N THR A 30 -6.79 -16.86 19.79
CA THR A 30 -7.65 -17.66 18.90
C THR A 30 -6.88 -18.73 18.13
N GLY A 31 -5.56 -18.84 18.34
CA GLY A 31 -4.71 -19.85 17.72
C GLY A 31 -4.10 -19.46 16.36
N VAL A 32 -4.22 -18.20 15.95
CA VAL A 32 -3.52 -17.70 14.74
C VAL A 32 -2.04 -17.59 15.06
N VAL A 33 -1.20 -18.23 14.25
CA VAL A 33 0.27 -18.22 14.39
C VAL A 33 0.87 -17.21 13.42
N VAL A 34 1.72 -16.32 13.92
CA VAL A 34 2.50 -15.33 13.16
C VAL A 34 3.98 -15.58 13.42
N PRO A 35 4.70 -16.30 12.55
CA PRO A 35 6.10 -16.64 12.78
C PRO A 35 7.00 -15.40 12.67
N GLY A 36 8.02 -15.34 13.57
CA GLY A 36 9.05 -14.32 13.60
C GLY A 36 10.24 -14.63 12.68
N TYR A 37 11.35 -13.90 12.90
CA TYR A 37 12.65 -14.15 12.23
C TYR A 37 13.47 -15.23 12.95
N GLU A 38 13.14 -15.52 14.20
CA GLU A 38 13.82 -16.49 15.05
C GLU A 38 12.77 -17.42 15.68
N THR A 39 13.23 -18.57 16.19
CA THR A 39 12.36 -19.46 16.96
C THR A 39 11.94 -18.76 18.26
N GLU A 40 10.65 -18.76 18.55
CA GLU A 40 10.08 -18.14 19.75
C GLU A 40 9.28 -19.15 20.55
N THR A 41 9.48 -19.19 21.87
CA THR A 41 8.68 -20.01 22.80
C THR A 41 7.55 -19.16 23.37
N VAL A 42 6.33 -19.56 23.11
CA VAL A 42 5.11 -18.90 23.58
C VAL A 42 4.38 -19.76 24.59
N THR A 43 4.12 -19.22 25.77
CA THR A 43 3.31 -19.90 26.79
C THR A 43 1.84 -19.59 26.55
N LEU A 44 1.05 -20.61 26.19
CA LEU A 44 -0.40 -20.53 26.16
C LEU A 44 -0.98 -20.96 27.49
N THR A 45 -1.86 -20.15 28.07
CA THR A 45 -2.55 -20.47 29.34
C THR A 45 -4.05 -20.55 29.08
N MET A 46 -4.62 -21.70 29.46
CA MET A 46 -6.04 -21.96 29.43
C MET A 46 -6.62 -21.80 30.84
N GLU A 47 -7.60 -20.94 30.98
CA GLU A 47 -8.45 -20.83 32.14
C GLU A 47 -9.72 -21.67 31.93
N VAL A 48 -9.92 -22.68 32.78
CA VAL A 48 -11.11 -23.52 32.79
C VAL A 48 -12.07 -22.96 33.82
N ILE A 49 -13.25 -22.55 33.39
CA ILE A 49 -14.27 -21.86 34.22
C ILE A 49 -15.51 -22.72 34.31
N GLN A 50 -15.89 -23.12 35.53
CA GLN A 50 -17.12 -23.87 35.82
C GLN A 50 -17.71 -23.43 37.16
N ASP A 51 -19.00 -23.15 37.22
CA ASP A 51 -19.75 -22.82 38.44
C ASP A 51 -19.13 -21.70 39.31
N GLY A 52 -18.45 -20.73 38.62
CA GLY A 52 -17.77 -19.61 39.29
C GLY A 52 -16.39 -19.92 39.84
N TYR A 53 -15.87 -21.10 39.59
CA TYR A 53 -14.48 -21.50 39.93
C TYR A 53 -13.60 -21.52 38.68
N SER A 54 -12.33 -21.18 38.87
CA SER A 54 -11.33 -21.20 37.79
C SER A 54 -10.14 -22.08 38.16
N THR A 55 -9.61 -22.78 37.14
CA THR A 55 -8.34 -23.52 37.20
C THR A 55 -7.54 -23.22 35.96
N PHE A 56 -6.21 -23.11 36.09
CA PHE A 56 -5.31 -22.71 35.00
C PHE A 56 -4.41 -23.85 34.57
N PHE A 57 -4.21 -23.99 33.27
CA PHE A 57 -3.25 -24.92 32.66
C PHE A 57 -2.42 -24.15 31.64
N SER A 58 -1.11 -24.32 31.67
CA SER A 58 -0.18 -23.67 30.75
C SER A 58 0.62 -24.69 29.97
N LYS A 59 0.95 -24.35 28.74
CA LYS A 59 1.83 -25.12 27.87
C LYS A 59 2.67 -24.20 27.01
N ASP A 60 3.96 -24.52 26.93
CA ASP A 60 4.88 -23.86 26.00
C ASP A 60 4.74 -24.46 24.58
N VAL A 61 4.76 -23.59 23.60
CA VAL A 61 4.68 -23.88 22.17
C VAL A 61 5.84 -23.18 21.48
N GLU A 62 6.66 -23.92 20.76
CA GLU A 62 7.70 -23.34 19.91
C GLU A 62 7.12 -22.96 18.55
N VAL A 63 7.41 -21.71 18.12
CA VAL A 63 7.06 -21.19 16.79
C VAL A 63 8.35 -21.05 16.00
N GLU A 64 8.49 -21.87 14.97
CA GLU A 64 9.62 -21.83 14.06
C GLU A 64 9.64 -20.57 13.21
N PRO A 65 10.84 -20.05 12.84
CA PRO A 65 10.95 -18.85 12.02
C PRO A 65 10.42 -19.07 10.60
N VAL A 66 9.96 -17.99 9.98
CA VAL A 66 9.54 -18.02 8.58
C VAL A 66 10.72 -17.75 7.65
N SER A 67 10.72 -18.41 6.50
CA SER A 67 11.59 -18.07 5.38
C SER A 67 10.87 -17.12 4.42
N PHE A 68 11.25 -15.85 4.40
CA PHE A 68 10.67 -14.87 3.49
C PHE A 68 11.10 -15.08 2.04
N ARG A 69 10.21 -14.76 1.12
CA ARG A 69 10.53 -14.73 -0.29
C ARG A 69 11.60 -13.67 -0.56
N LYS A 70 12.59 -14.03 -1.36
CA LYS A 70 13.63 -13.06 -1.78
C LYS A 70 13.01 -11.98 -2.64
N LEU A 71 13.32 -10.73 -2.32
CA LEU A 71 13.00 -9.60 -3.18
C LEU A 71 13.97 -9.64 -4.37
N GLN A 72 13.44 -9.72 -5.57
CA GLN A 72 14.23 -9.84 -6.79
C GLN A 72 14.08 -8.57 -7.62
N PRO A 73 15.19 -7.99 -8.13
CA PRO A 73 15.11 -6.89 -9.05
C PRO A 73 14.16 -7.21 -10.21
N GLN A 74 13.31 -6.25 -10.57
CA GLN A 74 12.36 -6.34 -11.69
C GLN A 74 11.26 -7.40 -11.53
N ARG A 75 11.11 -8.00 -10.33
CA ARG A 75 10.11 -9.03 -10.04
C ARG A 75 9.39 -8.85 -8.70
N THR A 76 9.70 -7.77 -7.98
CA THR A 76 9.09 -7.52 -6.68
C THR A 76 7.71 -6.90 -6.86
N ILE A 77 6.72 -7.47 -6.17
CA ILE A 77 5.34 -6.99 -6.13
C ILE A 77 5.05 -6.53 -4.71
N PHE A 78 4.72 -5.25 -4.56
CA PHE A 78 4.20 -4.66 -3.34
C PHE A 78 2.69 -4.47 -3.49
N GLY A 79 1.91 -4.88 -2.50
CA GLY A 79 0.47 -4.66 -2.50
C GLY A 79 0.06 -3.85 -1.29
N TYR A 80 -0.53 -2.67 -1.49
CA TYR A 80 -1.21 -1.98 -0.40
C TYR A 80 -2.53 -2.66 -0.12
N TYR A 81 -2.86 -2.82 1.15
CA TYR A 81 -4.17 -3.29 1.57
C TYR A 81 -4.70 -2.38 2.68
N ALA A 82 -5.68 -1.58 2.32
CA ALA A 82 -6.29 -0.65 3.26
C ALA A 82 -7.16 -1.40 4.28
N SER A 83 -7.03 -1.04 5.55
CA SER A 83 -7.72 -1.69 6.66
C SER A 83 -9.25 -1.69 6.51
N TYR A 84 -9.81 -0.64 5.92
CA TYR A 84 -11.26 -0.50 5.71
C TYR A 84 -11.81 -1.44 4.61
N ASN A 85 -10.93 -1.97 3.73
CA ASN A 85 -11.29 -2.97 2.72
C ASN A 85 -10.81 -4.37 3.10
N PHE A 86 -9.98 -4.50 4.16
CA PHE A 86 -9.39 -5.77 4.52
C PHE A 86 -10.44 -6.72 5.13
N THR A 87 -10.56 -7.89 4.51
CA THR A 87 -11.35 -9.01 5.05
C THR A 87 -10.48 -10.24 5.25
N LYS A 88 -9.88 -10.74 4.19
CA LYS A 88 -8.90 -11.83 4.15
C LYS A 88 -8.16 -11.79 2.81
N TYR A 89 -6.98 -12.37 2.76
CA TYR A 89 -6.26 -12.51 1.50
C TYR A 89 -6.87 -13.59 0.61
N THR A 90 -6.86 -13.33 -0.70
CA THR A 90 -7.00 -14.38 -1.71
C THR A 90 -5.65 -15.07 -1.95
N GLU A 91 -5.67 -16.27 -2.55
CA GLU A 91 -4.44 -16.97 -2.92
C GLU A 91 -3.56 -16.14 -3.87
N GLU A 92 -4.19 -15.34 -4.74
CA GLU A 92 -3.46 -14.49 -5.68
C GLU A 92 -2.77 -13.32 -4.98
N GLN A 93 -3.44 -12.68 -4.02
CA GLN A 93 -2.85 -11.59 -3.23
C GLN A 93 -1.65 -12.08 -2.39
N LEU A 94 -1.71 -13.31 -1.89
CA LEU A 94 -0.59 -13.95 -1.18
C LEU A 94 0.61 -14.27 -2.09
N LYS A 95 0.55 -14.02 -3.39
CA LYS A 95 1.71 -14.09 -4.30
C LYS A 95 2.52 -12.79 -4.34
N CYS A 96 2.04 -11.69 -3.77
CA CYS A 96 2.86 -10.49 -3.52
C CYS A 96 4.10 -10.85 -2.69
N ASN A 97 5.18 -10.09 -2.87
CA ASN A 97 6.40 -10.25 -2.06
C ASN A 97 6.26 -9.51 -0.73
N VAL A 98 5.62 -8.35 -0.77
CA VAL A 98 5.41 -7.45 0.36
C VAL A 98 3.97 -6.97 0.33
N ILE A 99 3.34 -6.89 1.50
CA ILE A 99 2.05 -6.26 1.69
C ILE A 99 2.24 -5.06 2.63
N ASN A 100 1.86 -3.89 2.16
CA ASN A 100 1.82 -2.67 2.94
C ASN A 100 0.43 -2.57 3.59
N LEU A 101 0.34 -2.89 4.87
CA LEU A 101 -0.91 -2.77 5.63
C LEU A 101 -1.15 -1.31 6.00
N SER A 102 -2.25 -0.75 5.54
CA SER A 102 -2.56 0.69 5.60
C SER A 102 -3.82 0.94 6.44
N PHE A 103 -3.88 1.91 7.36
CA PHE A 103 -2.83 2.82 7.77
C PHE A 103 -2.76 2.94 9.29
N ALA A 104 -1.56 3.16 9.82
CA ALA A 104 -1.40 3.82 11.10
C ALA A 104 -1.30 5.33 10.89
N TYR A 105 -1.59 6.13 11.92
CA TYR A 105 -1.47 7.60 11.88
C TYR A 105 -0.59 8.09 13.02
N VAL A 106 -0.09 9.32 12.91
CA VAL A 106 0.76 9.95 13.92
C VAL A 106 -0.09 10.77 14.88
N ASN A 107 -0.05 10.46 16.17
CA ASN A 107 -0.67 11.27 17.24
C ASN A 107 0.16 12.52 17.56
N ALA A 108 -0.46 13.48 18.26
CA ALA A 108 0.21 14.72 18.67
C ALA A 108 1.38 14.51 19.67
N ASP A 109 1.43 13.37 20.34
CA ASP A 109 2.51 12.93 21.24
C ASP A 109 3.53 12.02 20.54
N PHE A 110 3.42 11.89 19.20
CA PHE A 110 4.26 11.08 18.34
C PHE A 110 4.13 9.57 18.55
N THR A 111 3.12 9.10 19.26
CA THR A 111 2.71 7.69 19.27
C THR A 111 1.99 7.36 17.96
N LEU A 112 1.88 6.06 17.66
CA LEU A 112 1.11 5.59 16.51
C LEU A 112 -0.35 5.35 16.92
N ASP A 113 -1.26 5.96 16.19
CA ASP A 113 -2.68 5.63 16.23
C ASP A 113 -2.94 4.41 15.34
N MET A 114 -3.25 3.29 15.98
CA MET A 114 -3.52 1.99 15.35
C MET A 114 -5.02 1.64 15.35
N HIS A 115 -5.93 2.60 15.64
CA HIS A 115 -7.36 2.28 15.82
C HIS A 115 -8.00 1.63 14.59
N ALA A 116 -7.56 1.98 13.39
CA ALA A 116 -8.01 1.38 12.14
C ALA A 116 -7.48 -0.05 11.92
N LEU A 117 -6.47 -0.47 12.69
CA LEU A 117 -5.79 -1.76 12.59
C LEU A 117 -6.05 -2.57 13.87
N ASN A 118 -7.31 -2.91 14.12
CA ASN A 118 -7.66 -3.72 15.28
C ASN A 118 -7.04 -5.13 15.21
N ASP A 119 -7.06 -5.86 16.33
CA ASP A 119 -6.43 -7.18 16.47
C ASP A 119 -6.88 -8.17 15.38
N SER A 120 -8.14 -8.16 14.98
CA SER A 120 -8.65 -9.06 13.94
C SER A 120 -8.00 -8.78 12.59
N ILE A 121 -7.84 -7.49 12.24
CA ILE A 121 -7.14 -7.07 11.02
C ILE A 121 -5.66 -7.41 11.12
N LEU A 122 -5.02 -7.11 12.26
CA LEU A 122 -3.60 -7.41 12.47
C LEU A 122 -3.31 -8.91 12.35
N TYR A 123 -4.05 -9.77 13.04
CA TYR A 123 -3.86 -11.22 12.94
C TYR A 123 -4.11 -11.75 11.52
N GLY A 124 -5.17 -11.26 10.86
CA GLY A 124 -5.46 -11.64 9.48
C GLY A 124 -4.38 -11.21 8.51
N ALA A 125 -3.90 -9.97 8.63
CA ALA A 125 -2.86 -9.42 7.77
C ALA A 125 -1.49 -10.09 7.98
N LEU A 126 -1.08 -10.24 9.24
CA LEU A 126 0.20 -10.85 9.60
C LEU A 126 0.27 -12.35 9.28
N ALA A 127 -0.87 -13.04 9.15
CA ALA A 127 -0.92 -14.42 8.71
C ALA A 127 -0.28 -14.66 7.32
N ALA A 128 -0.17 -13.63 6.47
CA ALA A 128 0.53 -13.70 5.20
C ALA A 128 2.01 -14.10 5.35
N ARG A 129 2.63 -13.82 6.50
CA ARG A 129 4.03 -14.19 6.79
C ARG A 129 4.26 -15.68 6.70
N LYS A 130 3.29 -16.52 7.06
CA LYS A 130 3.36 -17.99 6.91
C LYS A 130 3.60 -18.45 5.47
N GLN A 131 3.23 -17.60 4.51
CA GLN A 131 3.46 -17.84 3.08
C GLN A 131 4.76 -17.21 2.57
N GLY A 132 5.60 -16.69 3.48
CA GLY A 132 6.84 -15.99 3.15
C GLY A 132 6.64 -14.59 2.57
N VAL A 133 5.47 -13.99 2.79
CA VAL A 133 5.16 -12.60 2.42
C VAL A 133 5.56 -11.68 3.56
N ARG A 134 6.31 -10.61 3.27
CA ARG A 134 6.57 -9.57 4.26
C ARG A 134 5.34 -8.70 4.46
N VAL A 135 5.07 -8.32 5.71
CA VAL A 135 3.98 -7.37 6.05
C VAL A 135 4.61 -6.13 6.66
N VAL A 136 4.48 -5.02 5.96
CA VAL A 136 5.05 -3.72 6.32
C VAL A 136 3.91 -2.81 6.79
N LEU A 137 4.13 -2.05 7.86
CA LEU A 137 3.16 -1.07 8.34
C LEU A 137 3.31 0.24 7.57
N SER A 138 2.25 0.69 6.90
CA SER A 138 2.22 2.00 6.26
C SER A 138 1.68 3.05 7.23
N ILE A 139 2.44 4.15 7.39
CA ILE A 139 2.11 5.29 8.26
C ILE A 139 1.71 6.46 7.36
N GLN A 140 0.45 6.89 7.45
CA GLN A 140 -0.08 7.95 6.61
C GLN A 140 -0.02 9.32 7.30
N GLY A 141 0.35 10.34 6.52
CA GLY A 141 0.20 11.75 6.83
C GLY A 141 -0.51 12.47 5.68
N TYR A 142 -1.85 12.44 5.66
CA TYR A 142 -2.68 13.14 4.68
C TYR A 142 -3.62 14.13 5.37
N GLY A 143 -3.87 15.29 4.75
CA GLY A 143 -4.73 16.32 5.31
C GLY A 143 -4.23 16.82 6.67
N ASP A 144 -5.09 16.87 7.68
CA ASP A 144 -4.77 17.35 9.03
C ASP A 144 -3.70 16.49 9.73
N ASN A 145 -3.56 15.22 9.37
CA ASN A 145 -2.53 14.32 9.92
C ASN A 145 -1.11 14.72 9.52
N CYS A 146 -0.93 15.48 8.43
CA CYS A 146 0.39 16.00 8.03
C CYS A 146 1.04 16.87 9.10
N LYS A 147 0.25 17.59 9.89
CA LYS A 147 0.77 18.45 10.97
C LYS A 147 1.54 17.64 12.01
N ASN A 148 0.97 16.52 12.46
CA ASN A 148 1.62 15.66 13.46
C ASN A 148 2.89 15.02 12.88
N PHE A 149 2.89 14.67 11.60
CA PHE A 149 4.07 14.18 10.90
C PHE A 149 5.17 15.25 10.84
N SER A 150 4.80 16.51 10.47
CA SER A 150 5.72 17.65 10.47
C SER A 150 6.30 17.91 11.86
N ASP A 151 5.46 17.92 12.88
CA ASP A 151 5.91 18.16 14.27
C ASP A 151 6.83 17.03 14.76
N ALA A 152 6.54 15.77 14.39
CA ALA A 152 7.36 14.61 14.73
C ALA A 152 8.73 14.63 14.01
N ALA A 153 8.80 15.10 12.76
CA ALA A 153 10.03 15.16 11.99
C ALA A 153 10.94 16.36 12.33
N LYS A 154 10.41 17.38 13.02
CA LYS A 154 10.96 18.72 13.12
C LYS A 154 12.30 18.82 13.84
N THR A 155 12.46 18.18 14.98
CA THR A 155 13.69 18.23 15.79
C THR A 155 14.26 16.84 16.04
N GLU A 156 15.53 16.77 16.44
CA GLU A 156 16.16 15.50 16.80
C GLU A 156 15.41 14.81 17.95
N GLU A 157 14.95 15.57 18.95
CA GLU A 157 14.23 15.03 20.10
C GLU A 157 12.86 14.47 19.68
N SER A 158 12.10 15.19 18.86
CA SER A 158 10.79 14.72 18.40
C SER A 158 10.92 13.51 17.48
N ARG A 159 11.92 13.49 16.59
CA ARG A 159 12.23 12.32 15.76
C ARG A 159 12.63 11.11 16.60
N ALA A 160 13.48 11.30 17.61
CA ALA A 160 13.88 10.20 18.51
C ALA A 160 12.68 9.54 19.20
N VAL A 161 11.71 10.34 19.69
CA VAL A 161 10.46 9.82 20.28
C VAL A 161 9.63 9.08 19.24
N PHE A 162 9.42 9.67 18.07
CA PHE A 162 8.63 9.07 17.00
C PHE A 162 9.24 7.76 16.51
N ILE A 163 10.55 7.74 16.24
CA ILE A 163 11.29 6.55 15.80
C ILE A 163 11.23 5.44 16.86
N SER A 164 11.38 5.79 18.14
CA SER A 164 11.24 4.82 19.24
C SER A 164 9.86 4.16 19.26
N ASN A 165 8.79 4.94 19.05
CA ASN A 165 7.42 4.42 18.97
C ASN A 165 7.20 3.54 17.75
N ILE A 166 7.77 3.93 16.59
CA ILE A 166 7.72 3.12 15.36
C ILE A 166 8.41 1.77 15.58
N VAL A 167 9.64 1.78 16.09
CA VAL A 167 10.42 0.55 16.32
C VAL A 167 9.69 -0.36 17.33
N ALA A 168 9.14 0.21 18.41
CA ALA A 168 8.35 -0.55 19.37
C ALA A 168 7.12 -1.20 18.73
N ALA A 169 6.45 -0.52 17.80
CA ALA A 169 5.32 -1.10 17.07
C ALA A 169 5.76 -2.23 16.12
N VAL A 170 6.87 -2.05 15.39
CA VAL A 170 7.44 -3.10 14.52
C VAL A 170 7.75 -4.36 15.32
N GLU A 171 8.43 -4.23 16.46
CA GLU A 171 8.77 -5.37 17.31
C GLU A 171 7.52 -6.00 17.94
N LYS A 172 6.62 -5.17 18.51
CA LYS A 172 5.40 -5.65 19.19
C LYS A 172 4.47 -6.45 18.29
N TYR A 173 4.26 -5.95 17.06
CA TYR A 173 3.28 -6.52 16.11
C TYR A 173 3.93 -7.44 15.07
N HIS A 174 5.25 -7.63 15.10
CA HIS A 174 5.99 -8.43 14.11
C HIS A 174 5.88 -7.94 12.67
N PHE A 175 5.84 -6.62 12.46
CA PHE A 175 5.96 -6.08 11.12
C PHE A 175 7.37 -6.29 10.56
N ASP A 176 7.47 -6.37 9.24
CA ASP A 176 8.72 -6.59 8.52
C ASP A 176 9.35 -5.28 8.01
N GLY A 177 8.88 -4.16 8.55
CA GLY A 177 9.36 -2.84 8.22
C GLY A 177 8.27 -1.78 8.26
N ILE A 178 8.63 -0.60 7.73
CA ILE A 178 7.80 0.60 7.69
C ILE A 178 7.73 1.13 6.27
N ASP A 179 6.57 1.64 5.91
CA ASP A 179 6.33 2.45 4.74
C ASP A 179 5.88 3.85 5.18
N LEU A 180 6.50 4.90 4.65
CA LEU A 180 6.16 6.28 4.95
C LEU A 180 5.32 6.86 3.81
N ASP A 181 4.08 7.22 4.12
CA ASP A 181 3.14 7.82 3.19
C ASP A 181 2.76 9.22 3.65
N TRP A 182 3.75 10.14 3.66
CA TRP A 182 3.54 11.53 4.04
C TRP A 182 3.17 12.39 2.83
N GLU A 183 1.91 12.77 2.75
CA GLU A 183 1.32 13.50 1.61
C GLU A 183 0.92 14.93 1.99
N TYR A 184 1.78 15.92 2.00
CA TYR A 184 3.20 15.85 1.63
C TYR A 184 4.02 16.74 2.56
N PRO A 185 5.34 16.58 2.69
CA PRO A 185 6.18 17.46 3.46
C PRO A 185 5.98 18.94 3.07
N GLY A 186 5.71 19.81 4.07
CA GLY A 186 5.51 21.25 3.89
C GLY A 186 4.17 21.68 3.29
N TRP A 187 3.27 20.76 2.90
CA TRP A 187 1.99 21.15 2.28
C TRP A 187 1.02 21.77 3.29
N PHE A 188 0.85 21.14 4.43
CA PHE A 188 -0.13 21.59 5.45
C PHE A 188 0.50 22.36 6.62
N THR A 189 1.79 22.69 6.54
CA THR A 189 2.48 23.42 7.60
C THR A 189 2.32 24.92 7.39
N PRO A 190 1.59 25.65 8.25
CA PRO A 190 1.41 27.09 8.11
C PRO A 190 2.75 27.84 8.09
N GLY A 191 2.96 28.67 7.05
CA GLY A 191 4.16 29.48 6.90
C GLY A 191 5.36 28.80 6.24
N LYS A 192 5.34 27.49 6.03
CA LYS A 192 6.36 26.77 5.26
C LYS A 192 5.87 26.57 3.82
N LYS A 193 6.37 27.40 2.90
CA LYS A 193 5.97 27.32 1.48
C LYS A 193 6.79 26.32 0.66
N ASP A 194 7.99 25.94 1.10
CA ASP A 194 8.95 25.37 0.17
C ASP A 194 9.41 23.94 0.43
N SER A 195 9.29 23.36 1.52
CA SER A 195 9.45 21.93 1.81
C SER A 195 9.96 21.69 3.24
N GLU A 196 9.68 20.51 3.72
CA GLU A 196 10.31 19.94 4.91
C GLU A 196 11.26 18.82 4.47
N ALA A 197 11.99 19.05 3.35
CA ALA A 197 12.86 18.03 2.76
C ALA A 197 14.01 17.64 3.69
N ASP A 198 14.58 18.61 4.41
CA ASP A 198 15.67 18.36 5.36
C ASP A 198 15.17 17.55 6.56
N GLU A 199 14.00 17.91 7.10
CA GLU A 199 13.35 17.18 8.19
C GLU A 199 12.95 15.75 7.76
N TYR A 200 12.42 15.61 6.53
CA TYR A 200 12.10 14.31 5.95
C TYR A 200 13.35 13.45 5.79
N ASN A 201 14.44 14.00 5.25
CA ASN A 201 15.70 13.28 5.07
C ASN A 201 16.31 12.83 6.40
N ALA A 202 16.28 13.71 7.42
CA ALA A 202 16.74 13.36 8.75
C ALA A 202 15.91 12.22 9.35
N LEU A 203 14.57 12.30 9.24
CA LEU A 203 13.66 11.24 9.71
C LEU A 203 13.95 9.90 9.00
N VAL A 204 14.02 9.90 7.67
CA VAL A 204 14.26 8.67 6.88
C VAL A 204 15.61 8.05 7.21
N LYS A 205 16.66 8.87 7.36
CA LYS A 205 18.00 8.39 7.74
C LYS A 205 18.00 7.75 9.12
N GLU A 206 17.54 8.48 10.12
CA GLU A 206 17.53 8.05 11.52
C GLU A 206 16.62 6.82 11.73
N LEU A 207 15.46 6.77 11.06
CA LEU A 207 14.56 5.62 11.09
C LEU A 207 15.18 4.39 10.43
N ASN A 208 15.86 4.55 9.28
CA ASN A 208 16.56 3.44 8.63
C ASN A 208 17.65 2.87 9.54
N GLU A 209 18.46 3.72 10.16
CA GLU A 209 19.50 3.31 11.09
C GLU A 209 18.90 2.53 12.28
N ALA A 210 17.80 3.02 12.86
CA ALA A 210 17.13 2.37 13.98
C ALA A 210 16.52 1.00 13.60
N LEU A 211 15.84 0.93 12.45
CA LEU A 211 15.26 -0.33 11.95
C LEU A 211 16.34 -1.37 11.65
N LYS A 212 17.39 -0.97 10.91
CA LYS A 212 18.47 -1.88 10.52
C LYS A 212 19.33 -2.34 11.71
N ALA A 213 19.41 -1.53 12.77
CA ALA A 213 20.06 -1.93 14.04
C ALA A 213 19.30 -3.05 14.76
N LYS A 214 17.96 -3.12 14.60
CA LYS A 214 17.13 -4.20 15.13
C LYS A 214 17.18 -5.45 14.25
N ASN A 215 16.97 -5.29 12.97
CA ASN A 215 17.06 -6.37 12.01
C ASN A 215 17.41 -5.79 10.63
N PRO A 216 18.53 -6.19 10.00
CA PRO A 216 18.93 -5.72 8.68
C PRO A 216 17.93 -6.07 7.56
N GLU A 217 17.03 -7.05 7.79
CA GLU A 217 15.99 -7.45 6.85
C GLU A 217 14.73 -6.55 6.91
N TYR A 218 14.56 -5.71 7.95
CA TYR A 218 13.43 -4.79 8.01
C TYR A 218 13.49 -3.79 6.86
N LEU A 219 12.36 -3.58 6.20
CA LEU A 219 12.24 -2.67 5.07
C LEU A 219 11.90 -1.25 5.55
N LEU A 220 12.47 -0.26 4.88
CA LEU A 220 12.01 1.12 4.93
C LEU A 220 11.67 1.56 3.51
N THR A 221 10.38 1.78 3.26
CA THR A 221 9.87 2.25 1.97
C THR A 221 9.14 3.59 2.13
N ALA A 222 8.86 4.25 1.04
CA ALA A 222 8.05 5.47 1.06
C ALA A 222 7.22 5.60 -0.21
N ALA A 223 5.95 6.00 -0.07
CA ALA A 223 5.10 6.42 -1.16
C ALA A 223 5.42 7.89 -1.50
N ILE A 224 5.78 8.15 -2.76
CA ILE A 224 6.13 9.50 -3.23
C ILE A 224 5.31 9.84 -4.47
N PRO A 225 4.74 11.07 -4.55
CA PRO A 225 3.88 11.46 -5.67
C PRO A 225 4.66 11.55 -6.98
N ALA A 226 4.04 11.09 -8.03
CA ALA A 226 4.59 11.14 -9.40
C ALA A 226 4.40 12.51 -10.05
N GLY A 227 3.34 13.25 -9.68
CA GLY A 227 3.00 14.53 -10.28
C GLY A 227 4.03 15.63 -10.04
N SER A 228 4.05 16.62 -10.94
CA SER A 228 5.12 17.62 -11.04
C SER A 228 5.33 18.49 -9.79
N GLU A 229 4.31 18.70 -8.97
CA GLU A 229 4.40 19.55 -7.80
C GLU A 229 4.75 18.78 -6.51
N GLY A 230 4.28 17.54 -6.40
CA GLY A 230 4.48 16.75 -5.18
C GLY A 230 5.94 16.35 -4.96
N HIS A 231 6.59 15.78 -5.98
CA HIS A 231 7.97 15.31 -5.84
C HIS A 231 9.01 16.42 -5.59
N LYS A 232 8.69 17.69 -5.86
CA LYS A 232 9.57 18.84 -5.56
C LYS A 232 9.77 19.08 -4.07
N ARG A 233 8.90 18.52 -3.25
CA ARG A 233 8.92 18.65 -1.79
C ARG A 233 9.91 17.71 -1.11
N PHE A 234 10.57 16.86 -1.90
CA PHE A 234 11.54 15.87 -1.45
C PHE A 234 12.92 16.15 -2.04
N ASP A 235 13.97 16.00 -1.26
CA ASP A 235 15.31 15.79 -1.81
C ASP A 235 15.45 14.30 -2.13
N LEU A 236 15.09 13.96 -3.37
CA LEU A 236 15.02 12.58 -3.83
C LEU A 236 16.41 11.90 -3.83
N ALA A 237 17.47 12.65 -4.13
CA ALA A 237 18.82 12.12 -4.12
C ALA A 237 19.24 11.68 -2.72
N GLU A 238 18.96 12.50 -1.72
CA GLU A 238 19.33 12.22 -0.34
C GLU A 238 18.45 11.12 0.27
N CYS A 239 17.13 11.26 0.25
CA CYS A 239 16.24 10.27 0.87
C CYS A 239 16.39 8.88 0.25
N SER A 240 16.67 8.79 -1.07
CA SER A 240 16.87 7.50 -1.75
C SER A 240 18.08 6.71 -1.24
N LYS A 241 19.05 7.33 -0.57
CA LYS A 241 20.18 6.61 0.02
C LYS A 241 19.75 5.71 1.18
N HIS A 242 18.72 6.13 1.90
CA HIS A 242 18.27 5.50 3.13
C HIS A 242 16.99 4.67 2.96
N LEU A 243 16.21 4.89 1.90
CA LEU A 243 15.06 4.06 1.54
C LEU A 243 15.51 2.78 0.83
N ASP A 244 14.89 1.65 1.14
CA ASP A 244 15.07 0.40 0.38
C ASP A 244 14.37 0.52 -0.98
N TYR A 245 13.12 1.01 -1.00
CA TYR A 245 12.34 1.24 -2.21
C TYR A 245 11.54 2.54 -2.12
N ILE A 246 11.26 3.11 -3.29
CA ILE A 246 10.38 4.28 -3.47
C ILE A 246 9.18 3.82 -4.28
N HIS A 247 8.01 3.84 -3.66
CA HIS A 247 6.73 3.57 -4.28
C HIS A 247 6.23 4.83 -4.98
N LEU A 248 6.48 4.89 -6.29
CA LEU A 248 6.11 6.04 -7.10
C LEU A 248 4.63 5.96 -7.45
N MET A 249 3.83 6.85 -6.89
CA MET A 249 2.37 6.91 -7.07
C MET A 249 2.01 7.38 -8.49
N THR A 250 2.20 6.50 -9.48
CA THR A 250 1.98 6.75 -10.92
C THR A 250 0.52 6.62 -11.32
N TYR A 251 -0.35 7.21 -10.53
CA TYR A 251 -1.78 7.35 -10.76
C TYR A 251 -2.24 8.72 -10.27
N ASP A 252 -3.51 9.05 -10.46
CA ASP A 252 -4.07 10.39 -10.19
C ASP A 252 -3.38 11.50 -11.01
N LEU A 253 -2.93 11.16 -12.22
CA LEU A 253 -2.14 12.01 -13.09
C LEU A 253 -3.02 12.82 -14.08
N GLU A 254 -4.34 12.70 -13.98
CA GLU A 254 -5.27 13.45 -14.81
C GLU A 254 -5.34 14.93 -14.43
N ALA A 255 -5.54 15.78 -15.43
CA ALA A 255 -5.84 17.19 -15.20
C ALA A 255 -7.33 17.36 -14.90
N SER A 256 -7.70 18.11 -13.87
CA SER A 256 -9.10 18.27 -13.45
C SER A 256 -10.02 18.87 -14.54
N SER A 257 -9.50 19.79 -15.38
CA SER A 257 -10.26 20.46 -16.45
C SER A 257 -10.28 19.74 -17.78
N LYS A 258 -9.47 18.69 -17.95
CA LYS A 258 -9.32 17.93 -19.20
C LYS A 258 -9.72 16.48 -19.02
N VAL A 259 -10.07 15.84 -20.12
CA VAL A 259 -10.41 14.41 -20.16
C VAL A 259 -9.17 13.64 -20.58
N TYR A 260 -8.44 13.12 -19.60
CA TYR A 260 -7.20 12.38 -19.78
C TYR A 260 -7.15 11.09 -18.95
N HIS A 261 -6.14 10.26 -19.22
CA HIS A 261 -5.87 9.07 -18.41
C HIS A 261 -5.28 9.44 -17.05
N HIS A 262 -5.76 8.82 -16.00
CA HIS A 262 -5.21 9.04 -14.65
C HIS A 262 -3.92 8.26 -14.40
N THR A 263 -3.56 7.28 -15.26
CA THR A 263 -2.40 6.40 -15.05
C THR A 263 -1.77 5.94 -16.38
N ALA A 264 -1.60 6.88 -17.32
CA ALA A 264 -0.99 6.63 -18.64
C ALA A 264 0.47 6.20 -18.52
N LEU A 265 0.89 5.23 -19.34
CA LEU A 265 2.31 4.86 -19.41
C LEU A 265 3.15 5.96 -20.07
N TYR A 266 2.66 6.57 -21.14
CA TYR A 266 3.31 7.67 -21.84
C TYR A 266 2.37 8.87 -21.97
N SER A 267 2.94 10.07 -21.94
CA SER A 267 2.18 11.30 -22.21
C SER A 267 1.81 11.40 -23.68
N ASN A 268 0.67 12.01 -23.96
CA ASN A 268 0.32 12.39 -25.31
C ASN A 268 1.16 13.60 -25.73
N VAL A 269 2.17 13.38 -26.57
CA VAL A 269 3.12 14.40 -27.03
C VAL A 269 2.38 15.58 -27.66
N GLY A 270 2.66 16.79 -27.21
CA GLY A 270 2.09 18.05 -27.68
C GLY A 270 0.90 18.57 -26.87
N LYS A 271 0.49 17.86 -25.80
CA LYS A 271 -0.58 18.29 -24.88
C LYS A 271 -0.16 18.30 -23.42
N ALA A 272 1.11 17.99 -23.12
CA ALA A 272 1.64 18.03 -21.77
C ALA A 272 1.63 19.48 -21.27
N THR A 273 0.67 19.81 -20.43
CA THR A 273 0.80 20.90 -19.49
C THR A 273 1.62 20.40 -18.30
N ALA A 274 2.14 21.29 -17.48
CA ALA A 274 2.96 20.91 -16.30
C ALA A 274 2.20 20.01 -15.29
N THR A 275 0.94 19.72 -15.51
CA THR A 275 0.08 18.87 -14.70
C THR A 275 -0.16 17.47 -15.28
N GLU A 276 0.25 17.23 -16.53
CA GLU A 276 0.01 15.97 -17.24
C GLU A 276 1.27 15.10 -17.16
N ALA A 277 1.43 14.39 -16.04
CA ALA A 277 2.49 13.42 -15.88
C ALA A 277 2.07 12.05 -16.44
N SER A 278 3.05 11.26 -16.84
CA SER A 278 2.89 9.83 -17.14
C SER A 278 3.85 9.00 -16.27
N VAL A 279 3.68 7.69 -16.29
CA VAL A 279 4.65 6.79 -15.65
C VAL A 279 6.07 7.07 -16.17
N HIS A 280 6.21 7.21 -17.50
CA HIS A 280 7.51 7.46 -18.13
C HIS A 280 8.13 8.79 -17.70
N ASP A 281 7.34 9.87 -17.69
CA ASP A 281 7.85 11.19 -17.31
C ASP A 281 8.29 11.20 -15.85
N SER A 282 7.48 10.60 -14.98
CA SER A 282 7.76 10.50 -13.54
C SER A 282 9.04 9.69 -13.27
N VAL A 283 9.18 8.52 -13.85
CA VAL A 283 10.40 7.71 -13.74
C VAL A 283 11.63 8.47 -14.27
N SER A 284 11.49 9.16 -15.39
CA SER A 284 12.57 9.94 -15.98
C SER A 284 13.03 11.07 -15.05
N ILE A 285 12.08 11.79 -14.44
CA ILE A 285 12.38 12.86 -13.48
C ILE A 285 13.08 12.30 -12.23
N PHE A 286 12.59 11.20 -11.67
CA PHE A 286 13.20 10.59 -10.47
C PHE A 286 14.63 10.13 -10.74
N LYS A 287 14.88 9.48 -11.88
CA LYS A 287 16.24 9.10 -12.31
C LYS A 287 17.13 10.32 -12.49
N LEU A 288 16.63 11.40 -13.16
CA LEU A 288 17.37 12.64 -13.35
C LEU A 288 17.70 13.32 -12.02
N ARG A 289 16.83 13.20 -11.03
CA ARG A 289 17.04 13.73 -9.67
C ARG A 289 17.83 12.79 -8.75
N GLY A 290 18.51 11.78 -9.30
CA GLY A 290 19.49 10.96 -8.60
C GLY A 290 18.94 9.68 -7.95
N VAL A 291 17.68 9.33 -8.13
CA VAL A 291 17.13 8.07 -7.60
C VAL A 291 17.62 6.90 -8.45
N PRO A 292 18.26 5.89 -7.85
CA PRO A 292 18.65 4.68 -8.57
C PRO A 292 17.42 3.94 -9.13
N ALA A 293 17.47 3.52 -10.39
CA ALA A 293 16.36 2.78 -11.02
C ALA A 293 15.98 1.53 -10.22
N SER A 294 16.95 0.85 -9.61
CA SER A 294 16.78 -0.34 -8.78
C SER A 294 16.01 -0.10 -7.47
N LYS A 295 15.69 1.15 -7.12
CA LYS A 295 14.87 1.52 -5.96
C LYS A 295 13.48 2.02 -6.35
N ILE A 296 13.23 2.30 -7.64
CA ILE A 296 11.95 2.81 -8.12
C ILE A 296 10.98 1.66 -8.34
N VAL A 297 9.81 1.75 -7.72
CA VAL A 297 8.68 0.84 -7.87
C VAL A 297 7.51 1.65 -8.45
N ILE A 298 6.99 1.27 -9.62
CA ILE A 298 5.89 2.00 -10.25
C ILE A 298 4.52 1.54 -9.77
N GLY A 299 3.58 2.49 -9.65
CA GLY A 299 2.21 2.24 -9.21
C GLY A 299 1.32 1.64 -10.29
N ILE A 300 0.51 0.68 -9.90
CA ILE A 300 -0.60 0.10 -10.66
C ILE A 300 -1.89 0.38 -9.88
N ALA A 301 -2.83 1.08 -10.49
CA ALA A 301 -4.09 1.43 -9.84
C ALA A 301 -5.13 0.31 -10.01
N PHE A 302 -5.66 -0.22 -8.91
CA PHE A 302 -6.79 -1.16 -8.96
C PHE A 302 -8.13 -0.45 -8.87
N TYR A 303 -8.12 0.82 -9.26
CA TYR A 303 -9.27 1.68 -9.39
C TYR A 303 -9.20 2.46 -10.70
N GLY A 304 -10.28 3.11 -11.02
CA GLY A 304 -10.33 4.06 -12.11
C GLY A 304 -11.03 5.34 -11.70
N LYS A 305 -11.15 6.22 -12.66
CA LYS A 305 -11.85 7.49 -12.49
C LYS A 305 -12.77 7.75 -13.65
N TYR A 306 -13.90 8.40 -13.39
CA TYR A 306 -14.79 8.85 -14.46
C TYR A 306 -15.10 10.34 -14.35
N THR A 307 -15.36 10.94 -15.50
CA THR A 307 -15.80 12.33 -15.63
C THR A 307 -16.78 12.47 -16.79
N THR A 308 -17.48 13.60 -16.85
CA THR A 308 -18.38 13.92 -17.97
C THR A 308 -17.66 14.82 -18.97
N PRO A 309 -17.32 14.35 -20.19
CA PRO A 309 -16.75 15.19 -21.23
C PRO A 309 -17.78 16.17 -21.81
N GLU A 310 -17.32 17.34 -22.29
CA GLU A 310 -18.16 18.30 -23.02
C GLU A 310 -18.60 17.75 -24.39
N SER A 311 -17.76 16.91 -25.01
CA SER A 311 -17.99 16.27 -26.30
C SER A 311 -17.75 14.79 -26.23
N ALA A 312 -18.55 13.99 -26.95
CA ALA A 312 -18.37 12.56 -27.12
C ALA A 312 -17.34 12.17 -28.21
N THR A 313 -16.77 13.16 -28.91
CA THR A 313 -15.76 12.89 -29.94
C THR A 313 -14.58 12.12 -29.35
N ASN A 314 -14.18 11.02 -29.99
CA ASN A 314 -13.14 10.10 -29.49
C ASN A 314 -13.42 9.61 -28.06
N GLY A 315 -14.69 9.32 -27.75
CA GLY A 315 -15.11 8.93 -26.38
C GLY A 315 -14.88 10.01 -25.32
N GLY A 316 -14.65 11.26 -25.73
CA GLY A 316 -14.37 12.39 -24.87
C GLY A 316 -12.87 12.67 -24.64
N LEU A 317 -11.97 11.71 -24.95
CA LEU A 317 -10.54 11.84 -24.70
C LEU A 317 -9.92 13.06 -25.37
N GLY A 318 -9.15 13.84 -24.64
CA GLY A 318 -8.49 15.08 -25.08
C GLY A 318 -9.40 16.31 -25.05
N GLY A 319 -10.68 16.15 -24.75
CA GLY A 319 -11.64 17.25 -24.60
C GLY A 319 -11.58 17.92 -23.22
N ASN A 320 -12.56 18.80 -22.96
CA ASN A 320 -12.74 19.38 -21.63
C ASN A 320 -13.69 18.52 -20.79
N SER A 321 -13.46 18.50 -19.48
CA SER A 321 -14.41 17.97 -18.49
C SER A 321 -15.42 19.07 -18.13
N LYS A 322 -16.73 18.74 -18.17
CA LYS A 322 -17.81 19.69 -17.87
C LYS A 322 -17.72 20.29 -16.47
N ASN A 323 -17.31 19.49 -15.51
CA ASN A 323 -17.36 19.86 -14.10
C ASN A 323 -15.96 20.03 -13.50
N SER A 324 -14.91 19.92 -14.31
CA SER A 324 -13.51 19.92 -13.82
C SER A 324 -13.29 18.98 -12.65
N LYS A 325 -13.97 17.83 -12.65
CA LYS A 325 -13.96 16.86 -11.54
C LYS A 325 -13.98 15.43 -12.08
N TYR A 326 -13.15 14.62 -11.46
CA TYR A 326 -13.20 13.16 -11.59
C TYR A 326 -13.77 12.52 -10.33
N THR A 327 -14.42 11.39 -10.49
CA THR A 327 -14.91 10.55 -9.40
C THR A 327 -14.18 9.23 -9.44
N THR A 328 -13.60 8.82 -8.32
CA THR A 328 -12.93 7.53 -8.14
C THR A 328 -13.95 6.39 -8.09
N VAL A 329 -13.58 5.25 -8.68
CA VAL A 329 -14.40 4.04 -8.73
C VAL A 329 -13.49 2.82 -8.70
N THR A 330 -13.80 1.83 -7.84
CA THR A 330 -13.02 0.59 -7.74
C THR A 330 -13.05 -0.20 -9.05
N PHE A 331 -12.03 -1.03 -9.32
CA PHE A 331 -12.03 -1.86 -10.51
C PHE A 331 -13.19 -2.85 -10.51
N ASP A 332 -13.55 -3.42 -9.35
CA ASP A 332 -14.77 -4.25 -9.20
C ASP A 332 -16.03 -3.53 -9.70
N SER A 333 -16.19 -2.25 -9.33
CA SER A 333 -17.30 -1.44 -9.81
C SER A 333 -17.22 -1.14 -11.30
N ILE A 334 -16.01 -0.95 -11.86
CA ILE A 334 -15.83 -0.77 -13.31
C ILE A 334 -16.26 -2.05 -14.04
N GLU A 335 -15.86 -3.22 -13.56
CA GLU A 335 -16.25 -4.50 -14.16
C GLU A 335 -17.76 -4.69 -14.14
N ARG A 336 -18.40 -4.46 -12.98
CA ARG A 336 -19.84 -4.66 -12.82
C ARG A 336 -20.72 -3.60 -13.52
N ILE A 337 -20.29 -2.33 -13.53
CA ILE A 337 -21.14 -1.21 -13.99
C ILE A 337 -20.89 -0.89 -15.47
N PHE A 338 -19.64 -0.92 -15.92
CA PHE A 338 -19.26 -0.48 -17.26
C PHE A 338 -18.90 -1.64 -18.18
N LEU A 339 -17.97 -2.52 -17.78
CA LEU A 339 -17.52 -3.61 -18.65
C LEU A 339 -18.63 -4.63 -18.93
N SER A 340 -19.54 -4.86 -17.99
CA SER A 340 -20.74 -5.70 -18.20
C SER A 340 -21.69 -5.16 -19.27
N LYS A 341 -21.58 -3.88 -19.65
CA LYS A 341 -22.41 -3.21 -20.65
C LYS A 341 -21.67 -2.91 -21.96
N LEU A 342 -20.56 -3.59 -22.20
CA LEU A 342 -19.86 -3.46 -23.49
C LEU A 342 -20.82 -3.82 -24.65
N ASN A 343 -20.87 -2.95 -25.65
CA ASN A 343 -21.80 -2.99 -26.78
C ASN A 343 -23.29 -2.73 -26.42
N ASP A 344 -23.59 -2.42 -25.17
CA ASP A 344 -24.90 -1.96 -24.70
C ASP A 344 -24.77 -0.56 -24.06
N GLY A 345 -24.42 0.43 -24.88
CA GLY A 345 -24.21 1.81 -24.48
C GLY A 345 -22.78 2.11 -23.99
N VAL A 346 -21.95 1.13 -23.70
CA VAL A 346 -20.55 1.32 -23.32
C VAL A 346 -19.63 0.85 -24.46
N THR A 347 -18.69 1.72 -24.85
CA THR A 347 -17.69 1.44 -25.87
C THR A 347 -16.30 1.42 -25.25
N TYR A 348 -15.53 0.37 -25.55
CA TYR A 348 -14.13 0.23 -25.17
C TYR A 348 -13.22 0.90 -26.20
N TYR A 349 -12.20 1.59 -25.70
CA TYR A 349 -11.12 2.17 -26.49
C TYR A 349 -9.76 1.80 -25.92
N TRP A 350 -8.77 1.77 -26.80
CA TRP A 350 -7.36 1.66 -26.45
C TRP A 350 -6.60 2.86 -27.02
N ASP A 351 -5.95 3.63 -26.14
CA ASP A 351 -5.01 4.67 -26.57
C ASP A 351 -3.62 4.05 -26.75
N ASP A 352 -3.23 3.82 -28.02
CA ASP A 352 -1.95 3.19 -28.32
C ASP A 352 -0.75 4.13 -28.06
N THR A 353 -0.94 5.43 -28.04
CA THR A 353 0.08 6.41 -27.68
C THR A 353 0.37 6.36 -26.18
N CYS A 354 -0.66 6.45 -25.36
CA CYS A 354 -0.55 6.47 -23.92
C CYS A 354 -0.45 5.07 -23.29
N LYS A 355 -0.69 4.00 -24.08
CA LYS A 355 -0.77 2.60 -23.63
C LYS A 355 -1.78 2.42 -22.49
N ALA A 356 -2.93 3.02 -22.64
CA ALA A 356 -3.99 3.04 -21.63
C ALA A 356 -5.36 2.70 -22.21
N PRO A 357 -6.19 1.92 -21.49
CA PRO A 357 -7.59 1.69 -21.83
C PRO A 357 -8.46 2.84 -21.35
N TYR A 358 -9.60 3.04 -22.02
CA TYR A 358 -10.68 3.86 -21.51
C TYR A 358 -12.03 3.39 -22.06
N LEU A 359 -13.09 3.80 -21.38
CA LEU A 359 -14.46 3.52 -21.79
C LEU A 359 -15.21 4.83 -22.00
N TYR A 360 -16.18 4.78 -22.89
CA TYR A 360 -17.20 5.81 -23.01
C TYR A 360 -18.59 5.20 -22.84
N ASP A 361 -19.30 5.64 -21.81
CA ASP A 361 -20.70 5.29 -21.58
C ASP A 361 -21.60 6.36 -22.21
N SER A 362 -22.23 6.01 -23.32
CA SER A 362 -23.10 6.92 -24.07
C SER A 362 -24.43 7.22 -23.37
N ASN A 363 -24.87 6.32 -22.48
CA ASN A 363 -26.12 6.48 -21.73
C ASN A 363 -25.97 7.54 -20.64
N ASN A 364 -24.88 7.45 -19.87
CA ASN A 364 -24.58 8.38 -18.77
C ASN A 364 -23.63 9.51 -19.18
N LYS A 365 -23.06 9.44 -20.39
CA LYS A 365 -22.06 10.39 -20.93
C LYS A 365 -20.79 10.44 -20.06
N PHE A 366 -20.31 9.30 -19.61
CA PHE A 366 -19.10 9.19 -18.81
C PHE A 366 -17.93 8.71 -19.65
N PHE A 367 -16.81 9.40 -19.52
CA PHE A 367 -15.49 8.89 -19.84
C PHE A 367 -14.95 8.19 -18.60
N VAL A 368 -14.44 6.96 -18.75
CA VAL A 368 -13.85 6.19 -17.64
C VAL A 368 -12.42 5.81 -18.01
N THR A 369 -11.46 6.20 -17.17
CA THR A 369 -10.05 5.83 -17.28
C THR A 369 -9.70 4.83 -16.19
N TYR A 370 -8.95 3.78 -16.53
CA TYR A 370 -8.68 2.66 -15.61
C TYR A 370 -7.48 1.82 -16.10
N GLU A 371 -7.13 0.76 -15.36
CA GLU A 371 -6.17 -0.26 -15.77
C GLU A 371 -6.86 -1.53 -16.25
N ASN A 372 -6.24 -2.24 -17.19
CA ASN A 372 -6.60 -3.60 -17.56
C ASN A 372 -5.35 -4.46 -17.78
N GLU A 373 -5.54 -5.73 -18.12
CA GLU A 373 -4.44 -6.69 -18.30
C GLU A 373 -3.44 -6.21 -19.37
N LYS A 374 -3.91 -5.51 -20.41
CA LYS A 374 -3.05 -4.99 -21.49
C LYS A 374 -2.18 -3.83 -20.99
N SER A 375 -2.75 -2.87 -20.27
CA SER A 375 -1.98 -1.74 -19.71
C SER A 375 -0.99 -2.19 -18.65
N ILE A 376 -1.35 -3.15 -17.80
CA ILE A 376 -0.45 -3.80 -16.85
C ILE A 376 0.71 -4.49 -17.57
N SER A 377 0.44 -5.22 -18.66
CA SER A 377 1.49 -5.85 -19.46
C SER A 377 2.48 -4.81 -20.04
N GLU A 378 1.98 -3.69 -20.57
CA GLU A 378 2.83 -2.62 -21.09
C GLU A 378 3.67 -1.96 -19.99
N LYS A 379 3.09 -1.70 -18.81
CA LYS A 379 3.79 -1.13 -17.66
C LYS A 379 4.87 -2.06 -17.09
N THR A 380 4.58 -3.35 -16.99
CA THR A 380 5.57 -4.33 -16.50
C THR A 380 6.72 -4.55 -17.49
N LYS A 381 6.46 -4.50 -18.81
CA LYS A 381 7.52 -4.45 -19.83
C LYS A 381 8.38 -3.21 -19.68
N TYR A 382 7.73 -2.04 -19.54
CA TYR A 382 8.43 -0.77 -19.32
C TYR A 382 9.32 -0.82 -18.07
N MET A 383 8.79 -1.33 -16.97
CA MET A 383 9.51 -1.50 -15.71
C MET A 383 10.79 -2.32 -15.89
N ARG A 384 10.71 -3.48 -16.56
CA ARG A 384 11.88 -4.32 -16.86
C ARG A 384 12.88 -3.63 -17.77
N ASN A 385 12.40 -3.01 -18.86
CA ASN A 385 13.28 -2.34 -19.84
C ASN A 385 14.03 -1.15 -19.25
N ASN A 386 13.54 -0.57 -18.17
CA ASN A 386 14.15 0.54 -17.45
C ASN A 386 14.95 0.13 -16.21
N GLY A 387 15.03 -1.16 -15.89
CA GLY A 387 15.77 -1.67 -14.74
C GLY A 387 15.17 -1.28 -13.40
N LEU A 388 13.83 -1.06 -13.34
CA LEU A 388 13.15 -0.65 -12.13
C LEU A 388 13.00 -1.83 -11.16
N ALA A 389 12.78 -1.57 -9.87
CA ALA A 389 12.72 -2.58 -8.82
C ALA A 389 11.52 -3.53 -8.97
N GLY A 390 10.35 -2.97 -9.28
CA GLY A 390 9.12 -3.73 -9.30
C GLY A 390 7.89 -2.86 -9.54
N VAL A 391 6.75 -3.38 -9.09
CA VAL A 391 5.46 -2.68 -9.12
C VAL A 391 4.84 -2.63 -7.74
N MET A 392 4.09 -1.58 -7.45
CA MET A 392 3.20 -1.52 -6.29
C MET A 392 1.75 -1.33 -6.74
N ILE A 393 0.83 -1.85 -5.97
CA ILE A 393 -0.60 -1.87 -6.25
C ILE A 393 -1.33 -1.00 -5.23
N TRP A 394 -2.08 -0.01 -5.68
CA TRP A 394 -3.06 0.69 -4.88
C TRP A 394 -4.46 0.39 -5.39
N GLU A 395 -5.33 -0.32 -4.70
CA GLU A 395 -5.02 -1.17 -3.56
C GLU A 395 -5.72 -2.53 -3.74
N LEU A 396 -5.23 -3.55 -3.06
CA LEU A 396 -5.62 -4.95 -3.26
C LEU A 396 -7.11 -5.25 -3.04
N GLY A 397 -7.79 -4.46 -2.20
CA GLY A 397 -9.22 -4.62 -1.92
C GLY A 397 -10.14 -4.05 -2.98
N GLU A 398 -9.61 -3.36 -4.00
CA GLU A 398 -10.39 -2.72 -5.07
C GLU A 398 -10.46 -3.55 -6.37
N ASP A 399 -9.73 -4.69 -6.43
CA ASP A 399 -9.84 -5.62 -7.56
C ASP A 399 -11.22 -6.30 -7.59
N SER A 400 -11.58 -6.85 -8.73
CA SER A 400 -12.79 -7.66 -8.86
C SER A 400 -12.70 -8.96 -8.04
N ASP A 401 -13.86 -9.53 -7.70
CA ASP A 401 -13.95 -10.82 -7.00
C ASP A 401 -13.19 -11.94 -7.73
N SER A 402 -13.09 -11.85 -9.06
CA SER A 402 -12.33 -12.79 -9.88
C SER A 402 -10.81 -12.62 -9.77
N GLY A 403 -10.32 -11.50 -9.22
CA GLY A 403 -8.91 -11.15 -9.15
C GLY A 403 -8.30 -10.87 -10.54
N THR A 404 -9.02 -10.18 -11.38
CA THR A 404 -8.61 -9.89 -12.77
C THR A 404 -7.27 -9.17 -12.85
N LEU A 405 -7.11 -8.07 -12.10
CA LEU A 405 -5.90 -7.25 -12.19
C LEU A 405 -4.72 -7.88 -11.44
N ILE A 406 -4.95 -8.47 -10.25
CA ILE A 406 -3.87 -9.13 -9.51
C ILE A 406 -3.30 -10.30 -10.29
N LYS A 407 -4.13 -11.10 -10.97
CA LYS A 407 -3.68 -12.19 -11.86
C LYS A 407 -2.84 -11.66 -13.01
N ALA A 408 -3.24 -10.56 -13.63
CA ALA A 408 -2.48 -9.91 -14.68
C ALA A 408 -1.11 -9.44 -14.19
N VAL A 409 -1.03 -8.80 -13.01
CA VAL A 409 0.25 -8.42 -12.40
C VAL A 409 1.13 -9.64 -12.18
N ILE A 410 0.64 -10.67 -11.50
CA ILE A 410 1.41 -11.87 -11.18
C ILE A 410 1.91 -12.56 -12.45
N GLN A 411 1.06 -12.69 -13.47
CA GLN A 411 1.42 -13.32 -14.73
C GLN A 411 2.56 -12.58 -15.43
N ASN A 412 2.52 -11.26 -15.42
CA ASN A 412 3.52 -10.43 -16.07
C ASN A 412 4.80 -10.22 -15.22
N MET A 413 4.80 -10.53 -13.93
CA MET A 413 5.96 -10.40 -13.03
C MET A 413 6.75 -11.71 -12.82
N ARG A 414 6.30 -12.81 -13.43
CA ARG A 414 6.98 -14.13 -13.42
C ARG A 414 8.26 -14.18 -14.26
#